data_c869948a14c4852dfe71c1b9930458bc
#
_entry.id   c869948a14c4852dfe71c1b9930458bc
#
_cell.length_a   1.000
_cell.length_b   1.000
_cell.length_c   1.000
_cell.angle_alpha   90.00
_cell.angle_beta   90.00
_cell.angle_gamma   90.00
#
_symmetry.space_group_name_H-M   'P 1'
#
loop_
_entity.id
_entity.type
_entity.pdbx_description
1 polymer ?
#
loop_
_entity_poly.entity_id
_entity_poly.type
_entity_poly.pdbx_seq_one_letter_code
_entity_poly.pdbx_strand_id
1 'polypeptide(L)'
;VGYGATSDGVDMVQPSGEGAVRCMNLALDRVDRPVDYINSHGTSTPVGDIRELNAIREVFAPRGHLPAVSSTKSLTGHSQGAAGVHEAIYTILMQHHDFIAASANIENIDPEVGDMPVVRTRRDDANLGLVMSNSFGFGGTNAVLAFQKPDF
;
A
#
# COMPACT_ATOMS: atom_id res chain seq x y z
N VAL A 1 -5.94 -10.80 8.43
CA VAL A 1 -7.41 -10.74 8.61
C VAL A 1 -8.14 -10.48 7.30
N GLY A 2 -7.48 -9.89 6.29
CA GLY A 2 -8.10 -9.62 5.00
C GLY A 2 -7.22 -10.02 3.81
N TYR A 3 -7.87 -10.42 2.73
CA TYR A 3 -7.24 -10.75 1.46
C TYR A 3 -8.15 -10.31 0.31
N GLY A 4 -7.57 -9.66 -0.68
CA GLY A 4 -8.22 -9.34 -1.95
C GLY A 4 -7.34 -9.77 -3.12
N ALA A 5 -7.97 -10.24 -4.18
CA ALA A 5 -7.32 -10.50 -5.46
C ALA A 5 -8.26 -10.13 -6.60
N THR A 6 -7.73 -9.43 -7.59
CA THR A 6 -8.47 -9.03 -8.79
C THR A 6 -7.59 -9.13 -10.03
N SER A 7 -8.24 -9.10 -11.19
CA SER A 7 -7.55 -8.96 -12.47
C SER A 7 -8.28 -7.88 -13.28
N ASP A 8 -7.53 -6.90 -13.79
CA ASP A 8 -8.04 -5.79 -14.60
C ASP A 8 -7.18 -5.52 -15.85
N GLY A 9 -6.66 -6.55 -16.45
CA GLY A 9 -5.70 -6.55 -17.57
C GLY A 9 -6.20 -5.88 -18.86
N VAL A 10 -6.70 -4.65 -18.79
CA VAL A 10 -7.06 -3.85 -19.97
C VAL A 10 -5.80 -3.44 -20.75
N ASP A 11 -4.71 -3.17 -20.00
CA ASP A 11 -3.40 -2.86 -20.56
C ASP A 11 -2.33 -3.64 -19.80
N MET A 12 -1.28 -4.08 -20.51
CA MET A 12 -0.21 -4.91 -19.92
C MET A 12 0.60 -4.15 -18.86
N VAL A 13 0.85 -2.86 -19.06
CA VAL A 13 1.79 -2.07 -18.25
C VAL A 13 1.17 -0.83 -17.61
N GLN A 14 -0.02 -0.40 -18.05
CA GLN A 14 -0.71 0.75 -17.51
C GLN A 14 -1.87 0.32 -16.61
N PRO A 15 -1.74 0.40 -15.28
CA PRO A 15 -2.83 0.03 -14.38
C PRO A 15 -4.02 0.99 -14.56
N SER A 16 -5.24 0.46 -14.57
CA SER A 16 -6.45 1.28 -14.63
C SER A 16 -6.69 2.03 -13.30
N GLY A 17 -6.26 1.46 -12.20
CA GLY A 17 -6.60 1.86 -10.83
C GLY A 17 -7.87 1.20 -10.31
N GLU A 18 -8.82 0.85 -11.18
CA GLU A 18 -10.09 0.21 -10.78
C GLU A 18 -9.87 -1.14 -10.11
N GLY A 19 -9.00 -1.98 -10.69
CA GLY A 19 -8.66 -3.27 -10.11
C GLY A 19 -8.02 -3.15 -8.73
N ALA A 20 -7.18 -2.12 -8.51
CA ALA A 20 -6.60 -1.84 -7.20
C ALA A 20 -7.65 -1.42 -6.18
N VAL A 21 -8.59 -0.54 -6.55
CA VAL A 21 -9.73 -0.13 -5.70
C VAL A 21 -10.55 -1.34 -5.29
N ARG A 22 -10.95 -2.16 -6.25
CA ARG A 22 -11.74 -3.37 -6.01
C ARG A 22 -10.98 -4.38 -5.15
N CYS A 23 -9.68 -4.55 -5.39
CA CYS A 23 -8.82 -5.44 -4.64
C CYS A 23 -8.71 -5.01 -3.16
N MET A 24 -8.48 -3.73 -2.89
CA MET A 24 -8.44 -3.18 -1.53
C MET A 24 -9.81 -3.32 -0.83
N ASN A 25 -10.91 -3.05 -1.52
CA ASN A 25 -12.24 -3.22 -0.95
C ASN A 25 -12.53 -4.69 -0.57
N LEU A 26 -12.12 -5.66 -1.40
CA LEU A 26 -12.22 -7.08 -1.06
C LEU A 26 -11.42 -7.45 0.18
N ALA A 27 -10.20 -6.92 0.31
CA ALA A 27 -9.37 -7.15 1.49
C ALA A 27 -9.98 -6.55 2.77
N LEU A 28 -10.83 -5.54 2.63
CA LEU A 28 -11.47 -4.83 3.74
C LEU A 28 -12.92 -5.28 4.02
N ASP A 29 -13.45 -6.24 3.28
CA ASP A 29 -14.86 -6.66 3.36
C ASP A 29 -15.31 -7.07 4.77
N ARG A 30 -14.40 -7.62 5.57
CA ARG A 30 -14.67 -8.08 6.96
C ARG A 30 -13.83 -7.35 7.98
N VAL A 31 -13.33 -6.16 7.65
CA VAL A 31 -12.46 -5.37 8.50
C VAL A 31 -13.22 -4.10 8.89
N ASP A 32 -13.48 -3.95 10.18
CA ASP A 32 -14.31 -2.88 10.77
C ASP A 32 -13.51 -1.82 11.54
N ARG A 33 -12.17 -1.87 11.45
CA ARG A 33 -11.28 -0.87 12.05
C ARG A 33 -10.49 -0.07 11.01
N PRO A 34 -10.04 1.16 11.31
CA PRO A 34 -9.21 1.95 10.41
C PRO A 34 -7.88 1.25 10.07
N VAL A 35 -7.42 1.42 8.83
CA VAL A 35 -6.09 1.01 8.40
C VAL A 35 -5.10 2.12 8.76
N ASP A 36 -4.07 1.78 9.54
CA ASP A 36 -3.08 2.75 10.01
C ASP A 36 -1.98 2.99 8.96
N TYR A 37 -1.63 1.95 8.20
CA TYR A 37 -0.52 2.00 7.27
C TYR A 37 -0.72 1.08 6.06
N ILE A 38 -0.26 1.53 4.89
CA ILE A 38 -0.17 0.74 3.66
C ILE A 38 1.29 0.72 3.16
N ASN A 39 1.87 -0.48 3.03
CA ASN A 39 3.05 -0.70 2.22
C ASN A 39 2.59 -0.79 0.77
N SER A 40 2.78 0.28 0.01
CA SER A 40 2.30 0.38 -1.37
C SER A 40 3.16 -0.45 -2.32
N HIS A 41 2.59 -0.84 -3.44
CA HIS A 41 3.35 -1.42 -4.54
C HIS A 41 4.42 -0.46 -5.06
N GLY A 42 4.12 0.83 -5.16
CA GLY A 42 4.99 1.98 -5.39
C GLY A 42 6.34 1.66 -6.04
N THR A 43 6.36 1.59 -7.37
CA THR A 43 7.55 1.18 -8.16
C THR A 43 8.40 2.35 -8.63
N SER A 44 8.07 3.57 -8.22
CA SER A 44 8.73 4.81 -8.65
C SER A 44 8.59 5.05 -10.16
N THR A 45 7.40 4.83 -10.69
CA THR A 45 7.06 5.12 -12.08
C THR A 45 6.11 6.31 -12.17
N PRO A 46 6.23 7.18 -13.19
CA PRO A 46 5.44 8.41 -13.30
C PRO A 46 3.92 8.18 -13.27
N VAL A 47 3.46 7.05 -13.80
CA VAL A 47 2.03 6.72 -13.87
C VAL A 47 1.59 5.83 -12.72
N GLY A 48 2.41 4.85 -12.35
CA GLY A 48 2.05 3.81 -11.39
C GLY A 48 1.79 4.35 -10.00
N ASP A 49 2.69 5.16 -9.47
CA ASP A 49 2.62 5.67 -8.10
C ASP A 49 1.41 6.57 -7.89
N ILE A 50 1.15 7.50 -8.82
CA ILE A 50 0.00 8.42 -8.74
C ILE A 50 -1.32 7.65 -8.88
N ARG A 51 -1.39 6.66 -9.77
CA ARG A 51 -2.61 5.83 -9.90
C ARG A 51 -2.88 5.02 -8.63
N GLU A 52 -1.86 4.45 -8.01
CA GLU A 52 -2.02 3.74 -6.74
C GLU A 52 -2.47 4.68 -5.62
N LEU A 53 -1.84 5.85 -5.47
CA LEU A 53 -2.25 6.83 -4.46
C LEU A 53 -3.68 7.32 -4.67
N ASN A 54 -4.11 7.52 -5.92
CA ASN A 54 -5.50 7.88 -6.24
C ASN A 54 -6.46 6.74 -5.89
N ALA A 55 -6.11 5.48 -6.17
CA ALA A 55 -6.90 4.32 -5.77
C ALA A 55 -7.02 4.20 -4.24
N ILE A 56 -5.92 4.44 -3.51
CA ILE A 56 -5.95 4.48 -2.03
C ILE A 56 -6.87 5.61 -1.56
N ARG A 57 -6.76 6.81 -2.13
CA ARG A 57 -7.63 7.93 -1.77
C ARG A 57 -9.11 7.60 -2.03
N GLU A 58 -9.44 7.00 -3.18
CA GLU A 58 -10.81 6.60 -3.52
C GLU A 58 -11.40 5.62 -2.50
N VAL A 59 -10.60 4.67 -2.01
CA VAL A 59 -11.03 3.69 -1.01
C VAL A 59 -11.19 4.31 0.38
N PHE A 60 -10.25 5.16 0.79
CA PHE A 60 -10.13 5.56 2.20
C PHE A 60 -10.72 6.93 2.53
N ALA A 61 -10.76 7.89 1.58
CA ALA A 61 -11.36 9.20 1.84
C ALA A 61 -12.85 9.12 2.25
N PRO A 62 -13.69 8.28 1.62
CA PRO A 62 -15.07 8.10 2.07
C PRO A 62 -15.21 7.46 3.47
N ARG A 63 -14.15 6.80 3.95
CA ARG A 63 -14.07 6.21 5.30
C ARG A 63 -13.64 7.23 6.36
N GLY A 64 -13.35 8.48 5.94
CA GLY A 64 -12.97 9.57 6.85
C GLY A 64 -11.53 9.51 7.38
N HIS A 65 -10.68 8.62 6.84
CA HIS A 65 -9.30 8.46 7.27
C HIS A 65 -8.41 8.04 6.08
N LEU A 66 -7.26 8.70 5.93
CA LEU A 66 -6.23 8.29 4.97
C LEU A 66 -5.10 7.60 5.75
N PRO A 67 -4.77 6.33 5.43
CA PRO A 67 -3.66 5.63 6.06
C PRO A 67 -2.32 6.25 5.69
N ALA A 68 -1.32 6.14 6.56
CA ALA A 68 0.05 6.45 6.19
C ALA A 68 0.53 5.51 5.08
N VAL A 69 1.28 6.02 4.11
CA VAL A 69 1.74 5.24 2.94
C VAL A 69 3.25 5.34 2.79
N SER A 70 3.91 4.22 2.55
CA SER A 70 5.29 4.21 2.04
C SER A 70 5.52 3.00 1.15
N SER A 71 6.57 3.03 0.32
CA SER A 71 7.03 1.89 -0.45
C SER A 71 8.40 1.44 0.03
N THR A 72 8.49 0.22 0.53
CA THR A 72 9.77 -0.39 0.93
C THR A 72 10.69 -0.67 -0.25
N LYS A 73 10.16 -0.67 -1.49
CA LYS A 73 10.98 -0.80 -2.72
C LYS A 73 12.01 0.32 -2.87
N SER A 74 11.77 1.49 -2.30
CA SER A 74 12.73 2.59 -2.27
C SER A 74 14.02 2.24 -1.53
N LEU A 75 13.98 1.25 -0.63
CA LEU A 75 15.11 0.77 0.19
C LEU A 75 15.70 -0.55 -0.34
N THR A 76 14.86 -1.43 -0.89
CA THR A 76 15.24 -2.82 -1.22
C THR A 76 15.31 -3.11 -2.71
N GLY A 77 14.79 -2.23 -3.55
CA GLY A 77 14.54 -2.50 -4.96
C GLY A 77 13.31 -3.38 -5.17
N HIS A 78 13.00 -3.63 -6.44
CA HIS A 78 11.86 -4.45 -6.84
C HIS A 78 12.30 -5.90 -7.12
N SER A 79 11.98 -6.81 -6.22
CA SER A 79 12.33 -8.24 -6.34
C SER A 79 11.36 -9.07 -7.20
N GLN A 80 10.58 -8.40 -8.06
CA GLN A 80 9.68 -9.00 -9.05
C GLN A 80 8.73 -10.05 -8.43
N GLY A 81 8.83 -11.32 -8.82
CA GLY A 81 7.96 -12.38 -8.32
C GLY A 81 8.02 -12.63 -6.81
N ALA A 82 9.08 -12.20 -6.13
CA ALA A 82 9.21 -12.29 -4.67
C ALA A 82 8.74 -11.03 -3.94
N ALA A 83 8.41 -9.94 -4.65
CA ALA A 83 8.13 -8.64 -4.06
C ALA A 83 6.98 -8.70 -3.04
N GLY A 84 5.87 -9.34 -3.37
CA GLY A 84 4.71 -9.42 -2.49
C GLY A 84 5.01 -10.12 -1.17
N VAL A 85 5.82 -11.18 -1.17
CA VAL A 85 6.24 -11.86 0.05
C VAL A 85 7.18 -10.99 0.89
N HIS A 86 8.15 -10.33 0.26
CA HIS A 86 9.06 -9.41 0.96
C HIS A 86 8.29 -8.26 1.61
N GLU A 87 7.37 -7.64 0.88
CA GLU A 87 6.56 -6.53 1.37
C GLU A 87 5.63 -6.96 2.51
N ALA A 88 5.02 -8.15 2.42
CA ALA A 88 4.23 -8.70 3.51
C ALA A 88 5.07 -8.90 4.78
N ILE A 89 6.29 -9.47 4.66
CA ILE A 89 7.21 -9.64 5.78
C ILE A 89 7.60 -8.28 6.37
N TYR A 90 7.99 -7.32 5.54
CA TYR A 90 8.36 -5.97 6.03
C TYR A 90 7.20 -5.28 6.72
N THR A 91 6.00 -5.41 6.18
CA THR A 91 4.77 -4.84 6.77
C THR A 91 4.48 -5.43 8.15
N ILE A 92 4.61 -6.76 8.30
CA ILE A 92 4.45 -7.45 9.59
C ILE A 92 5.56 -7.04 10.57
N LEU A 93 6.80 -6.91 10.12
CA LEU A 93 7.91 -6.46 10.98
C LEU A 93 7.72 -5.01 11.43
N MET A 94 7.26 -4.12 10.55
CA MET A 94 6.93 -2.74 10.92
C MET A 94 5.81 -2.70 11.97
N GLN A 95 4.75 -3.50 11.79
CA GLN A 95 3.68 -3.62 12.78
C GLN A 95 4.17 -4.19 14.11
N HIS A 96 5.00 -5.24 14.08
CA HIS A 96 5.52 -5.88 15.29
C HIS A 96 6.43 -4.95 16.11
N HIS A 97 7.29 -4.20 15.43
CA HIS A 97 8.25 -3.28 16.06
C HIS A 97 7.74 -1.83 16.15
N ASP A 98 6.51 -1.59 15.77
CA ASP A 98 5.78 -0.32 15.85
C ASP A 98 6.50 0.88 15.20
N PHE A 99 6.97 0.69 13.96
CA PHE A 99 7.55 1.77 13.16
C PHE A 99 7.09 1.71 11.71
N ILE A 100 7.21 2.83 10.98
CA ILE A 100 7.02 2.88 9.52
C ILE A 100 8.36 3.24 8.88
N ALA A 101 8.82 2.38 7.96
CA ALA A 101 9.97 2.68 7.11
C ALA A 101 9.60 3.76 6.08
N ALA A 102 10.53 4.65 5.79
CA ALA A 102 10.31 5.72 4.83
C ALA A 102 10.28 5.21 3.38
N SER A 103 9.51 5.90 2.53
CA SER A 103 9.84 5.98 1.11
C SER A 103 11.09 6.83 0.97
N ALA A 104 12.25 6.21 0.77
CA ALA A 104 13.53 6.89 0.69
C ALA A 104 13.70 7.62 -0.66
N ASN A 105 14.66 8.54 -0.72
CA ASN A 105 15.09 9.23 -1.94
C ASN A 105 14.03 10.15 -2.59
N ILE A 106 13.02 10.57 -1.84
CA ILE A 106 12.06 11.58 -2.30
C ILE A 106 12.59 12.97 -1.93
N GLU A 107 13.33 13.60 -2.83
CA GLU A 107 13.81 14.99 -2.65
C GLU A 107 12.66 15.97 -2.87
N ASN A 108 11.97 15.83 -3.98
CA ASN A 108 10.81 16.66 -4.34
C ASN A 108 9.59 15.73 -4.49
N ILE A 109 8.54 16.02 -3.72
CA ILE A 109 7.29 15.29 -3.85
C ILE A 109 6.52 15.78 -5.05
N ASP A 110 5.93 14.85 -5.81
CA ASP A 110 5.08 15.21 -6.93
C ASP A 110 3.82 15.95 -6.43
N PRO A 111 3.47 17.12 -7.01
CA PRO A 111 2.27 17.86 -6.61
C PRO A 111 0.96 17.05 -6.71
N GLU A 112 0.88 16.05 -7.59
CA GLU A 112 -0.30 15.18 -7.72
C GLU A 112 -0.50 14.24 -6.53
N VAL A 113 0.51 14.05 -5.66
CA VAL A 113 0.37 13.35 -4.39
C VAL A 113 -0.68 14.02 -3.49
N GLY A 114 -0.76 15.36 -3.54
CA GLY A 114 -1.76 16.13 -2.81
C GLY A 114 -1.65 15.92 -1.29
N ASP A 115 -2.76 15.55 -0.67
CA ASP A 115 -2.91 15.36 0.78
C ASP A 115 -2.58 13.95 1.28
N MET A 116 -2.13 13.05 0.40
CA MET A 116 -1.78 11.69 0.80
C MET A 116 -0.62 11.69 1.80
N PRO A 117 -0.75 11.02 2.96
CA PRO A 117 0.25 11.03 4.01
C PRO A 117 1.43 10.08 3.69
N VAL A 118 2.20 10.43 2.66
CA VAL A 118 3.40 9.69 2.27
C VAL A 118 4.50 9.87 3.31
N VAL A 119 4.98 8.78 3.87
CA VAL A 119 6.02 8.77 4.90
C VAL A 119 7.39 8.87 4.25
N ARG A 120 8.04 10.04 4.38
CA ARG A 120 9.35 10.36 3.79
C ARG A 120 10.53 10.23 4.76
N THR A 121 10.24 10.12 6.04
CA THR A 121 11.20 9.86 7.12
C THR A 121 10.66 8.75 7.99
N ARG A 122 11.53 7.90 8.55
CA ARG A 122 11.10 6.85 9.47
C ARG A 122 10.24 7.45 10.60
N ARG A 123 9.14 6.78 10.92
CA ARG A 123 8.25 7.13 12.01
C ARG A 123 8.26 5.98 13.02
N ASP A 124 8.74 6.25 14.22
CA ASP A 124 8.66 5.32 15.36
C ASP A 124 7.37 5.59 16.17
N ASP A 125 6.98 4.67 17.04
CA ASP A 125 5.78 4.72 17.87
C ASP A 125 4.50 5.02 17.02
N ALA A 126 4.38 4.31 15.92
CA ALA A 126 3.37 4.58 14.88
C ALA A 126 1.97 4.06 15.25
N ASN A 127 1.85 3.24 16.31
CA ASN A 127 0.61 2.63 16.81
C ASN A 127 -0.11 1.79 15.75
N LEU A 128 0.61 0.89 15.11
CA LEU A 128 0.15 0.08 13.99
C LEU A 128 -0.75 -1.09 14.44
N GLY A 129 -2.05 -0.87 14.51
CA GLY A 129 -3.05 -1.90 14.83
C GLY A 129 -3.49 -2.72 13.61
N LEU A 130 -3.75 -2.05 12.47
CA LEU A 130 -4.13 -2.68 11.20
C LEU A 130 -3.28 -2.10 10.06
N VAL A 131 -2.63 -2.97 9.31
CA VAL A 131 -1.75 -2.58 8.20
C VAL A 131 -2.06 -3.38 6.94
N MET A 132 -1.75 -2.82 5.77
CA MET A 132 -1.96 -3.48 4.49
C MET A 132 -0.67 -3.52 3.67
N SER A 133 -0.60 -4.51 2.79
CA SER A 133 0.43 -4.63 1.76
C SER A 133 -0.23 -4.78 0.39
N ASN A 134 0.09 -3.88 -0.53
CA ASN A 134 -0.41 -3.88 -1.90
C ASN A 134 0.62 -4.45 -2.86
N SER A 135 0.19 -5.32 -3.76
CA SER A 135 1.02 -5.87 -4.84
C SER A 135 0.23 -5.85 -6.15
N PHE A 136 0.68 -5.03 -7.10
CA PHE A 136 0.01 -4.82 -8.39
C PHE A 136 0.96 -5.18 -9.52
N GLY A 137 0.65 -6.25 -10.24
CA GLY A 137 1.50 -6.81 -11.29
C GLY A 137 1.09 -6.43 -12.70
N PHE A 138 2.02 -6.58 -13.63
CA PHE A 138 1.75 -6.47 -15.07
C PHE A 138 0.62 -7.41 -15.48
N GLY A 139 -0.15 -7.00 -16.49
CA GLY A 139 -1.35 -7.72 -16.94
C GLY A 139 -2.53 -7.57 -15.99
N GLY A 140 -2.45 -6.64 -15.03
CA GLY A 140 -3.55 -6.30 -14.12
C GLY A 140 -3.79 -7.31 -13.01
N THR A 141 -2.82 -8.13 -12.66
CA THR A 141 -2.91 -9.02 -11.50
C THR A 141 -2.67 -8.23 -10.22
N ASN A 142 -3.69 -8.11 -9.38
CA ASN A 142 -3.64 -7.35 -8.13
C ASN A 142 -3.87 -8.29 -6.94
N ALA A 143 -3.11 -8.08 -5.87
CA ALA A 143 -3.28 -8.75 -4.59
C ALA A 143 -3.07 -7.76 -3.43
N VAL A 144 -3.93 -7.85 -2.43
CA VAL A 144 -3.85 -7.05 -1.20
C VAL A 144 -3.99 -7.96 0.01
N LEU A 145 -3.11 -7.77 1.00
CA LEU A 145 -3.17 -8.43 2.29
C LEU A 145 -3.39 -7.41 3.40
N ALA A 146 -4.25 -7.74 4.35
CA ALA A 146 -4.46 -6.96 5.57
C ALA A 146 -4.06 -7.77 6.80
N PHE A 147 -3.24 -7.17 7.66
CA PHE A 147 -2.72 -7.78 8.89
C PHE A 147 -3.19 -6.96 10.10
N GLN A 148 -3.81 -7.63 11.04
CA GLN A 148 -4.23 -7.03 12.30
C GLN A 148 -3.31 -7.50 13.43
N LYS A 149 -2.88 -6.56 14.27
CA LYS A 149 -2.15 -6.88 15.50
C LYS A 149 -3.07 -7.67 16.42
N PRO A 150 -2.63 -8.81 16.97
CA PRO A 150 -3.45 -9.53 17.93
C PRO A 150 -3.73 -8.70 19.17
N ASP A 151 -4.95 -8.80 19.69
CA ASP A 151 -5.34 -8.20 20.96
C ASP A 151 -4.92 -9.18 22.10
N PHE A 152 -3.66 -9.04 22.59
CA PHE A 152 -3.16 -9.79 23.76
C PHE A 152 -2.94 -8.85 24.94
#